data_29be9326577642f12c70b99b7b6e4bb7
#
_entry.id   29be9326577642f12c70b99b7b6e4bb7
#
_cell.length_a   1.000
_cell.length_b   1.000
_cell.length_c   1.000
_cell.angle_alpha   90.00
_cell.angle_beta   90.00
_cell.angle_gamma   90.00
#
_symmetry.space_group_name_H-M   'P 1'
#
loop_
_entity.id
_entity.type
_entity.pdbx_description
1 polymer ?
#
loop_
_entity_poly.entity_id
_entity_poly.type
_entity_poly.pdbx_seq_one_letter_code
_entity_poly.pdbx_strand_id
1 'polypeptide(L)'
;STPLYQAYTLTERFSLPGTSEEVQLFLLPLRGRDGTMYGLCGFEISQSFFKQNFAQPTGFDHLICLLAPADSGLNASAALSSGTTGGYFHAPRDMLVLRSMGGSLTQLIGSDSAYAGISELCRLSENQSYRLAVCIPMTDYRRLIFSGNLQMLLIGLFILFFVVFCCMYFHQHILSPAFRCTFVVPLAYKNTPFVRQYTI
;
A
#
# COMPACT_ATOMS: atom_id res chain seq x y z
N SER A 1 38.56 14.66 5.44
CA SER A 1 38.03 14.78 4.07
C SER A 1 36.56 14.38 4.07
N THR A 2 35.69 15.29 3.69
CA THR A 2 34.25 15.04 3.55
C THR A 2 34.05 13.95 2.49
N PRO A 3 33.31 12.88 2.77
CA PRO A 3 33.01 11.87 1.79
C PRO A 3 32.29 12.49 0.57
N LEU A 4 32.50 11.93 -0.62
CA LEU A 4 31.97 12.50 -1.87
C LEU A 4 30.43 12.61 -1.83
N TYR A 5 29.75 11.67 -1.19
CA TYR A 5 28.29 11.67 -1.05
C TYR A 5 27.74 12.77 -0.14
N GLN A 6 28.59 13.46 0.62
CA GLN A 6 28.20 14.61 1.47
C GLN A 6 28.53 15.95 0.83
N ALA A 7 29.24 15.93 -0.29
CA ALA A 7 29.76 17.14 -0.93
C ALA A 7 28.84 17.68 -2.05
N TYR A 8 27.84 16.93 -2.48
CA TYR A 8 26.95 17.38 -3.55
C TYR A 8 25.76 18.19 -3.04
N THR A 9 25.22 18.97 -3.94
CA THR A 9 24.03 19.82 -3.69
C THR A 9 23.06 19.67 -4.85
N LEU A 10 21.77 19.51 -4.55
CA LEU A 10 20.72 19.55 -5.54
C LEU A 10 20.08 20.94 -5.51
N THR A 11 19.96 21.58 -6.67
CA THR A 11 19.33 22.90 -6.76
C THR A 11 17.82 22.82 -6.64
N GLU A 12 17.17 23.95 -6.38
CA GLU A 12 15.73 24.04 -6.59
C GLU A 12 15.39 23.82 -8.07
N ARG A 13 14.14 23.47 -8.33
CA ARG A 13 13.64 23.30 -9.69
C ARG A 13 13.51 24.66 -10.37
N PHE A 14 13.97 24.76 -11.60
CA PHE A 14 13.86 25.96 -12.43
C PHE A 14 13.57 25.59 -13.88
N SER A 15 13.00 26.52 -14.63
CA SER A 15 12.76 26.33 -16.07
C SER A 15 14.03 26.60 -16.85
N LEU A 16 14.39 25.69 -17.74
CA LEU A 16 15.56 25.84 -18.59
C LEU A 16 15.29 26.95 -19.63
N PRO A 17 16.15 27.97 -19.72
CA PRO A 17 15.95 29.10 -20.67
C PRO A 17 15.79 28.59 -22.12
N GLY A 18 14.74 29.07 -22.79
CA GLY A 18 14.41 28.70 -24.18
C GLY A 18 13.65 27.39 -24.36
N THR A 19 13.28 26.73 -23.27
CA THR A 19 12.49 25.50 -23.27
C THR A 19 11.35 25.60 -22.26
N SER A 20 10.37 24.72 -22.36
CA SER A 20 9.33 24.54 -21.32
C SER A 20 9.70 23.47 -20.31
N GLU A 21 10.94 23.01 -20.32
CA GLU A 21 11.39 21.92 -19.47
C GLU A 21 11.83 22.44 -18.11
N GLU A 22 11.39 21.76 -17.06
CA GLU A 22 11.79 22.04 -15.69
C GLU A 22 12.89 21.05 -15.28
N VAL A 23 13.95 21.61 -14.72
CA VAL A 23 15.17 20.86 -14.38
C VAL A 23 15.65 21.18 -12.97
N GLN A 24 16.40 20.26 -12.42
CA GLN A 24 17.24 20.45 -11.23
C GLN A 24 18.67 20.10 -11.59
N LEU A 25 19.63 20.80 -11.00
CA LEU A 25 21.05 20.49 -11.16
C LEU A 25 21.56 19.76 -9.92
N PHE A 26 22.17 18.63 -10.17
CA PHE A 26 22.96 17.91 -9.19
C PHE A 26 24.41 18.39 -9.30
N LEU A 27 24.87 19.15 -8.32
CA LEU A 27 26.15 19.84 -8.35
C LEU A 27 27.14 19.18 -7.39
N LEU A 28 28.34 18.93 -7.88
CA LEU A 28 29.46 18.42 -7.10
C LEU A 28 30.62 19.42 -7.17
N PRO A 29 31.07 19.98 -6.01
CA PRO A 29 32.23 20.85 -6.00
C PRO A 29 33.53 20.08 -6.21
N LEU A 30 34.32 20.49 -7.16
CA LEU A 30 35.66 19.96 -7.41
C LEU A 30 36.65 20.69 -6.51
N ARG A 31 37.13 19.99 -5.47
CA ARG A 31 38.08 20.54 -4.50
C ARG A 31 39.46 19.89 -4.63
N GLY A 32 40.49 20.70 -4.51
CA GLY A 32 41.86 20.22 -4.38
C GLY A 32 42.16 19.60 -3.02
N ARG A 33 43.33 19.01 -2.88
CA ARG A 33 43.81 18.43 -1.62
C ARG A 33 43.94 19.46 -0.50
N ASP A 34 44.14 20.71 -0.84
CA ASP A 34 44.26 21.89 0.03
C ASP A 34 42.88 22.45 0.41
N GLY A 35 41.78 21.90 -0.09
CA GLY A 35 40.42 22.39 0.13
C GLY A 35 39.99 23.51 -0.83
N THR A 36 40.88 23.97 -1.69
CA THR A 36 40.58 25.01 -2.69
C THR A 36 39.56 24.49 -3.69
N MET A 37 38.54 25.32 -3.98
CA MET A 37 37.50 25.00 -4.96
C MET A 37 37.98 25.37 -6.36
N TYR A 38 38.11 24.40 -7.23
CA TYR A 38 38.56 24.58 -8.63
C TYR A 38 37.40 24.72 -9.62
N GLY A 39 36.23 24.21 -9.25
CA GLY A 39 35.06 24.28 -10.12
C GLY A 39 33.88 23.50 -9.58
N LEU A 40 32.82 23.46 -10.37
CA LEU A 40 31.62 22.68 -10.14
C LEU A 40 31.43 21.71 -11.30
N CYS A 41 31.20 20.45 -10.99
CA CYS A 41 30.70 19.46 -11.94
C CYS A 41 29.22 19.24 -11.67
N GLY A 42 28.37 19.23 -12.70
CA GLY A 42 26.96 19.10 -12.52
C GLY A 42 26.30 18.19 -13.54
N PHE A 43 25.20 17.58 -13.12
CA PHE A 43 24.30 16.84 -13.98
C PHE A 43 22.93 17.49 -13.93
N GLU A 44 22.33 17.63 -15.09
CA GLU A 44 20.95 18.07 -15.23
C GLU A 44 20.02 16.88 -15.04
N ILE A 45 19.04 17.03 -14.17
CA ILE A 45 17.94 16.08 -13.98
C ILE A 45 16.68 16.79 -14.41
N SER A 46 16.21 16.44 -15.59
CA SER A 46 14.97 17.01 -16.10
C SER A 46 13.75 16.24 -15.56
N GLN A 47 12.62 16.93 -15.49
CA GLN A 47 11.34 16.32 -15.13
C GLN A 47 10.97 15.20 -16.13
N SER A 48 11.31 15.36 -17.41
CA SER A 48 11.09 14.35 -18.44
C SER A 48 11.97 13.12 -18.23
N PHE A 49 13.23 13.32 -17.90
CA PHE A 49 14.13 12.22 -17.55
C PHE A 49 13.64 11.44 -16.34
N PHE A 50 13.20 12.13 -15.30
CA PHE A 50 12.65 11.49 -14.09
C PHE A 50 11.40 10.68 -14.42
N LYS A 51 10.48 11.21 -15.21
CA LYS A 51 9.28 10.50 -15.67
C LYS A 51 9.62 9.24 -16.46
N GLN A 52 10.57 9.31 -17.37
CA GLN A 52 10.92 8.18 -18.23
C GLN A 52 11.63 7.05 -17.47
N ASN A 53 12.52 7.40 -16.54
CA ASN A 53 13.36 6.41 -15.87
C ASN A 53 12.72 5.81 -14.62
N PHE A 54 11.80 6.52 -13.99
CA PHE A 54 11.14 6.09 -12.75
C PHE A 54 9.66 5.72 -12.94
N ALA A 55 9.14 5.78 -14.16
CA ALA A 55 7.84 5.23 -14.50
C ALA A 55 7.96 3.71 -14.66
N GLN A 56 7.57 2.98 -13.63
CA GLN A 56 7.62 1.51 -13.66
C GLN A 56 6.24 0.94 -13.97
N PRO A 57 6.13 -0.13 -14.76
CA PRO A 57 4.90 -0.90 -14.86
C PRO A 57 4.64 -1.55 -13.49
N THR A 58 3.58 -1.18 -12.85
CA THR A 58 3.15 -1.72 -11.56
C THR A 58 1.73 -2.26 -11.68
N GLY A 59 1.31 -3.07 -10.71
CA GLY A 59 -0.09 -3.50 -10.58
C GLY A 59 -1.04 -2.39 -10.13
N PHE A 60 -0.57 -1.15 -10.00
CA PHE A 60 -1.37 0.02 -9.62
C PHE A 60 -1.57 0.93 -10.83
N ASP A 61 -2.82 1.29 -11.11
CA ASP A 61 -3.17 2.12 -12.25
C ASP A 61 -2.65 3.57 -12.13
N HIS A 62 -2.58 4.10 -10.90
CA HIS A 62 -2.23 5.49 -10.63
C HIS A 62 -1.16 5.62 -9.54
N LEU A 63 -0.03 4.94 -9.71
CA LEU A 63 1.10 5.13 -8.81
C LEU A 63 1.78 6.47 -9.08
N ILE A 64 2.08 7.21 -8.01
CA ILE A 64 2.76 8.50 -8.03
C ILE A 64 4.03 8.40 -7.20
N CYS A 65 5.15 8.78 -7.79
CA CYS A 65 6.43 8.92 -7.11
C CYS A 65 6.82 10.40 -7.07
N LEU A 66 7.13 10.91 -5.89
CA LEU A 66 7.49 12.31 -5.66
C LEU A 66 8.82 12.37 -4.92
N LEU A 67 9.74 13.18 -5.41
CA LEU A 67 10.97 13.54 -4.72
C LEU A 67 10.98 15.05 -4.49
N ALA A 68 10.81 15.47 -3.25
CA ALA A 68 10.70 16.87 -2.87
C ALA A 68 11.70 17.26 -1.78
N PRO A 69 12.09 18.54 -1.67
CA PRO A 69 12.81 19.04 -0.50
C PRO A 69 12.03 18.73 0.79
N ALA A 70 12.76 18.32 1.83
CA ALA A 70 12.17 17.94 3.11
C ALA A 70 12.01 19.16 4.02
N ASP A 71 11.05 20.00 3.70
CA ASP A 71 10.61 21.11 4.55
C ASP A 71 9.54 20.64 5.56
N SER A 72 8.72 21.56 6.05
CA SER A 72 7.61 21.28 6.98
C SER A 72 6.52 20.35 6.44
N GLY A 73 6.57 19.99 5.16
CA GLY A 73 5.67 19.09 4.46
C GLY A 73 6.31 18.55 3.20
N LEU A 74 5.52 18.07 2.25
CA LEU A 74 5.97 17.69 0.93
C LEU A 74 5.43 18.70 -0.08
N ASN A 75 6.31 19.59 -0.55
CA ASN A 75 5.94 20.56 -1.59
C ASN A 75 5.92 19.88 -2.96
N ALA A 76 4.74 19.47 -3.40
CA ALA A 76 4.59 18.77 -4.65
C ALA A 76 4.86 19.65 -5.88
N SER A 77 4.70 20.97 -5.77
CA SER A 77 5.04 21.91 -6.86
C SER A 77 6.54 22.00 -7.12
N ALA A 78 7.36 21.81 -6.09
CA ALA A 78 8.82 21.77 -6.20
C ALA A 78 9.37 20.36 -6.40
N ALA A 79 8.53 19.32 -6.34
CA ALA A 79 8.94 17.94 -6.45
C ALA A 79 9.24 17.53 -7.89
N LEU A 80 10.23 16.66 -8.05
CA LEU A 80 10.29 15.80 -9.23
C LEU A 80 9.21 14.73 -9.10
N SER A 81 8.40 14.57 -10.13
CA SER A 81 7.27 13.65 -10.09
C SER A 81 7.32 12.66 -11.25
N SER A 82 6.98 11.42 -10.95
CA SER A 82 6.80 10.35 -11.92
C SER A 82 5.55 9.54 -11.57
N GLY A 83 5.08 8.71 -12.50
CA GLY A 83 3.91 7.89 -12.27
C GLY A 83 3.80 6.75 -13.24
N THR A 84 2.75 5.94 -13.12
CA THR A 84 2.47 4.85 -14.04
C THR A 84 2.18 5.34 -15.45
N THR A 85 2.63 4.59 -16.44
CA THR A 85 2.52 4.92 -17.87
C THR A 85 1.12 4.74 -18.45
N GLY A 86 0.19 4.13 -17.70
CA GLY A 86 -1.11 3.70 -18.24
C GLY A 86 -2.27 4.69 -18.08
N GLY A 87 -2.06 5.85 -17.51
CA GLY A 87 -3.14 6.82 -17.24
C GLY A 87 -2.70 8.27 -17.31
N TYR A 88 -3.67 9.18 -17.31
CA TYR A 88 -3.39 10.60 -17.14
C TYR A 88 -2.78 10.83 -15.77
N PHE A 89 -1.47 11.00 -15.76
CA PHE A 89 -0.74 11.32 -14.55
C PHE A 89 -0.95 12.81 -14.20
N HIS A 90 -1.74 13.06 -13.19
CA HIS A 90 -1.82 14.37 -12.56
C HIS A 90 -0.97 14.38 -11.30
N ALA A 91 0.23 14.91 -11.42
CA ALA A 91 1.04 15.20 -10.24
C ALA A 91 0.29 16.21 -9.35
N PRO A 92 0.21 15.97 -8.03
CA PRO A 92 -0.26 17.00 -7.13
C PRO A 92 0.63 18.25 -7.28
N ARG A 93 0.03 19.42 -7.16
CA ARG A 93 0.74 20.70 -7.30
C ARG A 93 0.82 21.47 -6.00
N ASP A 94 0.15 20.99 -4.97
CA ASP A 94 -0.01 21.67 -3.70
C ASP A 94 1.00 21.19 -2.66
N MET A 95 1.06 21.91 -1.55
CA MET A 95 1.71 21.45 -0.35
C MET A 95 0.92 20.27 0.22
N LEU A 96 1.56 19.13 0.36
CA LEU A 96 0.97 17.92 0.94
C LEU A 96 1.35 17.81 2.42
N VAL A 97 0.35 17.73 3.27
CA VAL A 97 0.50 17.46 4.71
C VAL A 97 0.57 15.96 4.93
N LEU A 98 1.57 15.53 5.69
CA LEU A 98 1.76 14.11 6.00
C LEU A 98 1.06 13.75 7.30
N ARG A 99 0.25 12.69 7.26
CA ARG A 99 -0.43 12.12 8.43
C ARG A 99 -0.17 10.62 8.48
N SER A 100 0.32 10.11 9.61
CA SER A 100 0.48 8.66 9.78
C SER A 100 -0.87 7.96 9.81
N MET A 101 -0.98 6.84 9.08
CA MET A 101 -2.15 5.95 9.06
C MET A 101 -1.93 4.66 9.86
N GLY A 102 -0.70 4.43 10.32
CA GLY A 102 -0.26 3.24 11.04
C GLY A 102 0.82 2.47 10.29
N GLY A 103 1.78 1.91 11.02
CA GLY A 103 2.97 1.27 10.43
C GLY A 103 3.78 2.25 9.60
N SER A 104 4.19 1.86 8.40
CA SER A 104 4.90 2.70 7.43
C SER A 104 3.97 3.52 6.53
N LEU A 105 2.65 3.32 6.65
CA LEU A 105 1.68 3.96 5.77
C LEU A 105 1.42 5.40 6.19
N THR A 106 1.53 6.31 5.22
CA THR A 106 1.33 7.74 5.39
C THR A 106 0.22 8.23 4.45
N GLN A 107 -0.67 9.03 4.97
CA GLN A 107 -1.62 9.79 4.18
C GLN A 107 -0.99 11.13 3.82
N LEU A 108 -1.05 11.50 2.54
CA LEU A 108 -0.64 12.79 2.03
C LEU A 108 -1.91 13.56 1.66
N ILE A 109 -2.13 14.70 2.29
CA ILE A 109 -3.35 15.50 2.16
C ILE A 109 -3.00 16.82 1.50
N GLY A 110 -3.53 17.07 0.33
CA GLY A 110 -3.50 18.35 -0.37
C GLY A 110 -4.81 19.13 -0.19
N SER A 111 -4.95 20.25 -0.91
CA SER A 111 -6.17 21.09 -0.87
C SER A 111 -7.39 20.33 -1.40
N ASP A 112 -7.26 19.69 -2.56
CA ASP A 112 -8.38 19.04 -3.26
C ASP A 112 -8.19 17.54 -3.44
N SER A 113 -7.07 16.98 -2.96
CA SER A 113 -6.70 15.60 -3.20
C SER A 113 -6.05 14.98 -1.97
N ALA A 114 -6.28 13.69 -1.80
CA ALA A 114 -5.64 12.90 -0.77
C ALA A 114 -5.05 11.61 -1.37
N TYR A 115 -3.89 11.24 -0.88
CA TYR A 115 -3.14 10.08 -1.32
C TYR A 115 -2.79 9.19 -0.13
N ALA A 116 -2.61 7.92 -0.38
CA ALA A 116 -2.08 6.96 0.59
C ALA A 116 -0.80 6.34 0.04
N GLY A 117 0.23 6.24 0.86
CA GLY A 117 1.50 5.70 0.42
C GLY A 117 2.54 5.61 1.50
N ILE A 118 3.77 5.50 1.09
CA ILE A 118 4.95 5.44 1.96
C ILE A 118 5.79 6.67 1.67
N SER A 119 6.31 7.30 2.71
CA SER A 119 7.24 8.41 2.55
C SER A 119 8.44 8.25 3.47
N GLU A 120 9.62 8.43 2.91
CA GLU A 120 10.88 8.33 3.63
C GLU A 120 11.72 9.59 3.46
N LEU A 121 12.48 9.90 4.50
CA LEU A 121 13.40 11.01 4.51
C LEU A 121 14.75 10.54 3.96
N CYS A 122 15.19 11.12 2.85
CA CYS A 122 16.48 10.84 2.23
C CYS A 122 17.41 12.02 2.50
N ARG A 123 18.49 11.81 3.21
CA ARG A 123 19.57 12.79 3.33
C ARG A 123 20.48 12.68 2.12
N LEU A 124 20.43 13.67 1.24
CA LEU A 124 21.29 13.74 0.06
C LEU A 124 22.62 14.41 0.35
N SER A 125 22.67 15.40 1.27
CA SER A 125 23.89 16.03 1.76
C SER A 125 23.75 16.43 3.24
N GLU A 126 24.81 16.94 3.88
CA GLU A 126 24.74 17.41 5.27
C GLU A 126 23.67 18.48 5.50
N ASN A 127 23.45 19.34 4.51
CA ASN A 127 22.55 20.50 4.61
C ASN A 127 21.24 20.33 3.83
N GLN A 128 21.06 19.24 3.10
CA GLN A 128 19.87 19.05 2.26
C GLN A 128 19.24 17.69 2.52
N SER A 129 18.02 17.75 2.98
CA SER A 129 17.16 16.59 3.13
C SER A 129 16.06 16.62 2.09
N TYR A 130 15.79 15.48 1.50
CA TYR A 130 14.69 15.27 0.56
C TYR A 130 13.75 14.22 1.11
N ARG A 131 12.52 14.30 0.70
CA ARG A 131 11.51 13.30 1.01
C ARG A 131 11.09 12.58 -0.27
N LEU A 132 11.31 11.28 -0.27
CA LEU A 132 10.78 10.40 -1.31
C LEU A 132 9.41 9.91 -0.86
N ALA A 133 8.39 10.10 -1.66
CA ALA A 133 7.05 9.59 -1.42
C ALA A 133 6.58 8.77 -2.62
N VAL A 134 6.06 7.58 -2.34
CA VAL A 134 5.41 6.72 -3.33
C VAL A 134 3.98 6.50 -2.86
N CYS A 135 3.02 6.97 -3.63
CA CYS A 135 1.62 6.99 -3.21
C CYS A 135 0.65 6.71 -4.37
N ILE A 136 -0.56 6.37 -3.99
CA ILE A 136 -1.70 6.22 -4.89
C ILE A 136 -2.84 7.14 -4.43
N PRO A 137 -3.76 7.56 -5.29
CA PRO A 137 -4.94 8.31 -4.88
C PRO A 137 -5.72 7.56 -3.80
N MET A 138 -6.28 8.30 -2.83
CA MET A 138 -7.04 7.71 -1.73
C MET A 138 -8.28 6.94 -2.22
N THR A 139 -8.83 7.30 -3.35
CA THR A 139 -9.92 6.57 -4.01
C THR A 139 -9.53 5.16 -4.39
N ASP A 140 -8.35 5.00 -5.01
CA ASP A 140 -7.83 3.71 -5.43
C ASP A 140 -7.42 2.86 -4.24
N TYR A 141 -6.80 3.49 -3.24
CA TYR A 141 -6.48 2.83 -1.98
C TYR A 141 -7.74 2.26 -1.29
N ARG A 142 -8.81 3.05 -1.18
CA ARG A 142 -10.08 2.58 -0.61
C ARG A 142 -10.69 1.46 -1.42
N ARG A 143 -10.64 1.55 -2.75
CA ARG A 143 -11.13 0.51 -3.65
C ARG A 143 -10.39 -0.81 -3.45
N LEU A 144 -9.05 -0.77 -3.31
CA LEU A 144 -8.23 -1.96 -3.04
C LEU A 144 -8.59 -2.61 -1.72
N ILE A 145 -8.70 -1.82 -0.64
CA ILE A 145 -9.09 -2.35 0.67
C ILE A 145 -10.50 -2.93 0.63
N PHE A 146 -11.45 -2.24 0.01
CA PHE A 146 -12.83 -2.70 -0.07
C PHE A 146 -12.94 -4.01 -0.85
N SER A 147 -12.25 -4.14 -1.99
CA SER A 147 -12.26 -5.38 -2.77
C SER A 147 -11.65 -6.56 -2.00
N GLY A 148 -10.54 -6.35 -1.29
CA GLY A 148 -9.92 -7.35 -0.43
C GLY A 148 -10.82 -7.77 0.74
N ASN A 149 -11.42 -6.81 1.42
CA ASN A 149 -12.35 -7.06 2.53
C ASN A 149 -13.61 -7.76 2.07
N LEU A 150 -14.17 -7.39 0.92
CA LEU A 150 -15.34 -8.05 0.34
C LEU A 150 -15.06 -9.53 0.01
N GLN A 151 -13.90 -9.83 -0.56
CA GLN A 151 -13.48 -11.20 -0.86
C GLN A 151 -13.36 -12.04 0.42
N MET A 152 -12.74 -11.50 1.47
CA MET A 152 -12.64 -12.17 2.78
C MET A 152 -14.02 -12.41 3.41
N LEU A 153 -14.92 -11.44 3.31
CA LEU A 153 -16.29 -11.56 3.81
C LEU A 153 -17.06 -12.65 3.06
N LEU A 154 -16.94 -12.72 1.74
CA LEU A 154 -17.58 -13.78 0.94
C LEU A 154 -17.06 -15.16 1.29
N ILE A 155 -15.74 -15.32 1.48
CA ILE A 155 -15.15 -16.59 1.92
C ILE A 155 -15.69 -16.98 3.30
N GLY A 156 -15.72 -16.05 4.26
CA GLY A 156 -16.26 -16.28 5.60
C GLY A 156 -17.74 -16.70 5.57
N LEU A 157 -18.54 -16.05 4.74
CA LEU A 157 -19.96 -16.37 4.58
C LEU A 157 -20.16 -17.74 3.93
N PHE A 158 -19.33 -18.11 2.97
CA PHE A 158 -19.35 -19.44 2.36
C PHE A 158 -19.01 -20.53 3.37
N ILE A 159 -17.97 -20.33 4.19
CA ILE A 159 -17.60 -21.27 5.26
C ILE A 159 -18.75 -21.41 6.27
N LEU A 160 -19.35 -20.30 6.70
CA LEU A 160 -20.49 -20.32 7.63
C LEU A 160 -21.66 -21.12 7.04
N PHE A 161 -22.01 -20.86 5.78
CA PHE A 161 -23.06 -21.60 5.08
C PHE A 161 -22.78 -23.10 5.02
N PHE A 162 -21.53 -23.47 4.69
CA PHE A 162 -21.11 -24.87 4.64
C PHE A 162 -21.22 -25.54 6.01
N VAL A 163 -20.80 -24.88 7.08
CA VAL A 163 -20.92 -25.42 8.46
C VAL A 163 -22.39 -25.64 8.82
N VAL A 164 -23.25 -24.67 8.56
CA VAL A 164 -24.69 -24.78 8.84
C VAL A 164 -25.31 -25.94 8.04
N PHE A 165 -24.95 -26.05 6.76
CA PHE A 165 -25.40 -27.14 5.91
C PHE A 165 -24.97 -28.53 6.45
N CYS A 166 -23.71 -28.68 6.83
CA CYS A 166 -23.20 -29.91 7.44
C CYS A 166 -23.93 -30.24 8.75
N CYS A 167 -24.15 -29.26 9.61
CA CYS A 167 -24.88 -29.44 10.85
C CYS A 167 -26.34 -29.92 10.61
N MET A 168 -27.04 -29.30 9.66
CA MET A 168 -28.40 -29.70 9.28
C MET A 168 -28.43 -31.11 8.70
N TYR A 169 -27.48 -31.39 7.80
CA TYR A 169 -27.35 -32.72 7.20
C TYR A 169 -27.11 -33.79 8.28
N PHE A 170 -26.18 -33.53 9.21
CA PHE A 170 -25.86 -34.42 10.30
C PHE A 170 -27.05 -34.64 11.24
N HIS A 171 -27.77 -33.57 11.56
CA HIS A 171 -28.98 -33.64 12.37
C HIS A 171 -30.06 -34.50 11.70
N GLN A 172 -30.32 -34.29 10.41
CA GLN A 172 -31.39 -35.02 9.71
C GLN A 172 -31.04 -36.50 9.47
N HIS A 173 -29.80 -36.80 9.09
CA HIS A 173 -29.43 -38.13 8.66
C HIS A 173 -28.85 -39.03 9.75
N ILE A 174 -28.32 -38.45 10.82
CA ILE A 174 -27.68 -39.25 11.89
C ILE A 174 -28.42 -39.12 13.21
N LEU A 175 -28.62 -37.90 13.71
CA LEU A 175 -29.25 -37.71 15.03
C LEU A 175 -30.74 -38.06 15.03
N SER A 176 -31.51 -37.59 14.05
CA SER A 176 -32.95 -37.84 14.01
C SER A 176 -33.33 -39.32 13.94
N PRO A 177 -32.71 -40.15 13.07
CA PRO A 177 -32.98 -41.61 13.10
C PRO A 177 -32.44 -42.30 14.35
N ALA A 178 -31.29 -41.90 14.90
CA ALA A 178 -30.74 -42.45 16.14
C ALA A 178 -31.70 -42.23 17.33
N PHE A 179 -32.25 -41.05 17.46
CA PHE A 179 -33.27 -40.77 18.50
C PHE A 179 -34.55 -41.55 18.31
N ARG A 180 -34.99 -41.78 17.08
CA ARG A 180 -36.15 -42.63 16.82
C ARG A 180 -35.90 -44.08 17.24
N CYS A 181 -34.72 -44.64 16.97
CA CYS A 181 -34.36 -45.99 17.38
C CYS A 181 -34.29 -46.14 18.89
N THR A 182 -33.73 -45.14 19.62
CA THR A 182 -33.65 -45.21 21.10
C THR A 182 -35.00 -45.10 21.80
N PHE A 183 -35.99 -44.44 21.21
CA PHE A 183 -37.35 -44.41 21.78
C PHE A 183 -38.20 -45.62 21.44
N VAL A 184 -37.97 -46.28 20.32
CA VAL A 184 -38.76 -47.48 19.91
C VAL A 184 -38.33 -48.74 20.68
N VAL A 185 -37.07 -48.90 21.02
CA VAL A 185 -36.56 -50.05 21.76
C VAL A 185 -37.20 -50.24 23.14
N PRO A 186 -37.31 -49.20 24.01
CA PRO A 186 -37.95 -49.37 25.33
C PRO A 186 -39.45 -49.60 25.24
N LEU A 187 -40.15 -49.14 24.20
CA LEU A 187 -41.56 -49.40 23.99
C LEU A 187 -41.81 -50.84 23.54
N ALA A 188 -40.96 -51.42 22.70
CA ALA A 188 -41.02 -52.81 22.28
C ALA A 188 -40.73 -53.76 23.45
N TYR A 189 -39.81 -53.43 24.34
CA TYR A 189 -39.49 -54.22 25.52
C TYR A 189 -40.64 -54.24 26.55
N LYS A 190 -41.46 -53.20 26.63
CA LYS A 190 -42.55 -53.03 27.56
C LYS A 190 -43.80 -53.84 27.15
N ASN A 191 -43.90 -54.23 25.85
CA ASN A 191 -45.05 -55.00 25.28
C ASN A 191 -44.77 -56.47 25.01
N THR A 192 -43.61 -57.01 25.36
CA THR A 192 -43.37 -58.46 25.30
C THR A 192 -43.96 -59.10 26.57
N PRO A 193 -44.97 -59.97 26.48
CA PRO A 193 -45.49 -60.69 27.63
C PRO A 193 -44.42 -61.61 28.17
N PHE A 194 -44.11 -61.47 29.44
CA PHE A 194 -43.18 -62.33 30.16
C PHE A 194 -43.78 -63.78 30.18
N VAL A 195 -43.33 -64.60 29.23
CA VAL A 195 -43.67 -66.06 29.27
C VAL A 195 -42.89 -66.66 30.41
N ARG A 196 -43.57 -66.89 31.55
CA ARG A 196 -43.06 -67.67 32.65
C ARG A 196 -43.03 -69.13 32.21
N GLN A 197 -41.92 -69.68 31.80
CA GLN A 197 -41.75 -71.11 31.71
C GLN A 197 -41.54 -71.66 33.11
N TYR A 198 -42.55 -72.38 33.62
CA TYR A 198 -42.39 -73.25 34.75
C TYR A 198 -41.91 -74.60 34.20
N THR A 199 -40.70 -75.02 34.56
CA THR A 199 -40.23 -76.41 34.39
C THR A 199 -40.55 -77.14 35.64
N ILE A 200 -41.22 -78.24 35.47
CA ILE A 200 -41.48 -79.31 36.47
C ILE A 200 -40.25 -80.21 36.62
#